data_8f93162c16b5ced02f77f9e53b9cbd65
#
_entry.id   8f93162c16b5ced02f77f9e53b9cbd65
#
_cell.length_a   1.000
_cell.length_b   1.000
_cell.length_c   1.000
_cell.angle_alpha   90.00
_cell.angle_beta   90.00
_cell.angle_gamma   90.00
#
_symmetry.space_group_name_H-M   'P 1'
#
loop_
_entity.id
_entity.type
_entity.pdbx_description
1 polymer ?
#
loop_
_entity_poly.entity_id
_entity_poly.type
_entity_poly.pdbx_seq_one_letter_code
_entity_poly.pdbx_strand_id
1 'polypeptide(L)'
;VRVLDMRDRSVGDGPVEIGERNGLHPLTSQALAEVRAQRGKAIVLLNRRGWSNFLSCRSCGRVWSCPHCDVALVLHRGDGYVACHHCGHREPAPARCGNCSSTSVARHGAGTERLQHELASVLDDGRFPIFRLDADVVGERLAPSGGGDPQDDGVGAVLRRFEAADCGVLIGTQMVAKGHDFPDVSLGVVLDADATLRFPDFRAEERTFALITQLAGRVGRGVEG
;
A
#
# COMPACT_ATOMS: atom_id res chain seq x y z
N VAL A 1 8.86 15.54 3.80
CA VAL A 1 7.67 14.71 3.54
C VAL A 1 6.70 15.51 2.67
N ARG A 2 6.20 14.90 1.59
CA ARG A 2 5.21 15.48 0.69
C ARG A 2 3.93 14.66 0.75
N VAL A 3 2.77 15.32 0.90
CA VAL A 3 1.45 14.68 0.87
C VAL A 3 0.85 14.91 -0.51
N LEU A 4 0.33 13.83 -1.13
CA LEU A 4 -0.30 13.86 -2.44
C LEU A 4 -1.79 13.51 -2.29
N ASP A 5 -2.66 14.38 -2.82
CA ASP A 5 -4.10 14.11 -2.90
C ASP A 5 -4.37 13.23 -4.11
N MET A 6 -4.83 12.02 -3.88
CA MET A 6 -5.13 11.05 -4.95
C MET A 6 -6.30 11.48 -5.87
N ARG A 7 -7.05 12.52 -5.49
CA ARG A 7 -8.10 13.12 -6.32
C ARG A 7 -7.53 14.15 -7.31
N ASP A 8 -6.43 14.80 -6.92
CA ASP A 8 -5.70 15.74 -7.77
C ASP A 8 -4.59 14.98 -8.49
N ARG A 9 -4.78 14.70 -9.76
CA ARG A 9 -3.80 14.05 -10.63
C ARG A 9 -3.11 15.02 -11.57
N SER A 10 -3.26 16.32 -11.34
CA SER A 10 -2.56 17.35 -12.10
C SER A 10 -1.07 17.29 -11.76
N VAL A 11 -0.27 17.01 -12.73
CA VAL A 11 1.19 17.16 -12.69
C VAL A 11 1.48 18.24 -13.71
N GLY A 12 2.00 19.41 -13.26
CA GLY A 12 2.26 20.60 -14.06
C GLY A 12 2.40 20.39 -15.58
N ASP A 13 2.48 21.42 -16.36
CA ASP A 13 2.26 21.52 -17.81
C ASP A 13 2.89 20.50 -18.79
N GLY A 14 3.15 19.27 -18.38
CA GLY A 14 3.70 18.21 -19.23
C GLY A 14 2.78 17.00 -19.33
N PRO A 15 2.68 16.36 -20.53
CA PRO A 15 1.97 15.11 -20.70
C PRO A 15 2.73 13.99 -19.96
N VAL A 16 2.19 13.54 -18.83
CA VAL A 16 2.69 12.34 -18.16
C VAL A 16 2.04 11.13 -18.81
N GLU A 17 2.70 10.54 -19.77
CA GLU A 17 2.28 9.30 -20.45
C GLU A 17 2.38 8.04 -19.56
N ILE A 18 2.59 8.19 -18.25
CA ILE A 18 2.67 7.05 -17.36
C ILE A 18 1.25 6.72 -16.87
N GLY A 19 0.62 5.87 -17.65
CA GLY A 19 -0.49 4.98 -17.33
C GLY A 19 -1.57 5.47 -16.38
N GLU A 20 -2.62 6.11 -16.89
CA GLU A 20 -3.90 6.37 -16.20
C GLU A 20 -4.56 5.13 -15.55
N ARG A 21 -3.97 3.94 -15.70
CA ARG A 21 -4.50 2.65 -15.25
C ARG A 21 -3.95 2.18 -13.91
N ASN A 22 -2.87 2.80 -13.42
CA ASN A 22 -2.20 2.35 -12.20
C ASN A 22 -2.75 3.15 -11.01
N GLY A 23 -3.07 2.47 -9.91
CA GLY A 23 -3.59 3.08 -8.68
C GLY A 23 -2.63 4.07 -7.99
N LEU A 24 -1.49 4.36 -8.60
CA LEU A 24 -0.47 5.28 -8.11
C LEU A 24 -0.75 6.72 -8.58
N HIS A 25 -0.36 7.68 -7.74
CA HIS A 25 -0.34 9.08 -8.15
C HIS A 25 0.79 9.32 -9.17
N PRO A 26 0.60 10.14 -10.22
CA PRO A 26 1.64 10.39 -11.23
C PRO A 26 3.00 10.82 -10.65
N LEU A 27 3.01 11.72 -9.68
CA LEU A 27 4.25 12.12 -8.99
C LEU A 27 4.93 10.97 -8.23
N THR A 28 4.16 10.01 -7.71
CA THR A 28 4.74 8.82 -7.08
C THR A 28 5.39 7.93 -8.13
N SER A 29 4.74 7.74 -9.27
CA SER A 29 5.30 6.97 -10.39
C SER A 29 6.56 7.61 -10.94
N GLN A 30 6.58 8.94 -11.06
CA GLN A 30 7.77 9.70 -11.47
C GLN A 30 8.93 9.53 -10.48
N ALA A 31 8.68 9.72 -9.19
CA ALA A 31 9.71 9.55 -8.16
C ALA A 31 10.30 8.12 -8.13
N LEU A 32 9.47 7.11 -8.33
CA LEU A 32 9.93 5.72 -8.45
C LEU A 32 10.76 5.49 -9.72
N ALA A 33 10.38 6.10 -10.84
CA ALA A 33 11.15 6.05 -12.08
C ALA A 33 12.51 6.75 -11.95
N GLU A 34 12.59 7.85 -11.21
CA GLU A 34 13.85 8.54 -10.89
C GLU A 34 14.78 7.67 -10.04
N VAL A 35 14.25 7.03 -8.98
CA VAL A 35 15.01 6.07 -8.15
C VAL A 35 15.55 4.93 -9.00
N ARG A 36 14.72 4.38 -9.90
CA ARG A 36 15.15 3.34 -10.85
C ARG A 36 16.27 3.82 -11.76
N ALA A 37 16.15 5.01 -12.36
CA ALA A 37 17.16 5.58 -13.25
C ALA A 37 18.51 5.77 -12.53
N GLN A 38 18.47 6.13 -11.26
CA GLN A 38 19.64 6.30 -10.39
C GLN A 38 20.16 4.98 -9.81
N ARG A 39 19.53 3.84 -10.12
CA ARG A 39 19.80 2.54 -9.50
C ARG A 39 19.77 2.57 -7.97
N GLY A 40 18.88 3.37 -7.42
CA GLY A 40 18.68 3.50 -5.99
C GLY A 40 17.68 2.47 -5.42
N LYS A 41 17.36 2.63 -4.16
CA LYS A 41 16.38 1.79 -3.44
C LYS A 41 15.17 2.60 -2.99
N ALA A 42 13.98 2.00 -3.05
CA ALA A 42 12.76 2.58 -2.55
C ALA A 42 11.99 1.61 -1.63
N ILE A 43 11.23 2.17 -0.69
CA ILE A 43 10.26 1.43 0.11
C ILE A 43 8.87 1.97 -0.21
N VAL A 44 7.96 1.08 -0.58
CA VAL A 44 6.54 1.39 -0.78
C VAL A 44 5.71 0.66 0.28
N LEU A 45 5.18 1.44 1.20
CA LEU A 45 4.45 0.94 2.34
C LEU A 45 2.95 1.11 2.11
N LEU A 46 2.21 0.00 2.18
CA LEU A 46 0.77 0.00 2.24
C LEU A 46 0.33 0.20 3.68
N ASN A 47 -0.30 1.35 3.96
CA ASN A 47 -0.87 1.60 5.28
C ASN A 47 -2.16 0.78 5.47
N ARG A 48 -1.98 -0.54 5.65
CA ARG A 48 -3.10 -1.46 5.87
C ARG A 48 -2.95 -2.16 7.22
N ARG A 49 -3.93 -1.92 8.09
CA ARG A 49 -4.24 -2.83 9.19
C ARG A 49 -5.53 -3.56 8.86
N GLY A 50 -5.43 -4.87 8.73
CA GLY A 50 -6.58 -5.75 8.51
C GLY A 50 -7.10 -5.75 7.07
N TRP A 51 -7.63 -6.87 6.68
CA TRP A 51 -8.35 -7.12 5.44
C TRP A 51 -9.70 -6.39 5.42
N SER A 52 -9.71 -5.07 5.45
CA SER A 52 -10.95 -4.37 5.25
C SER A 52 -11.15 -4.11 3.75
N ASN A 53 -11.81 -5.05 3.10
CA ASN A 53 -12.38 -4.86 1.78
C ASN A 53 -13.51 -3.82 1.88
N PHE A 54 -13.19 -2.54 2.03
CA PHE A 54 -14.21 -1.49 2.05
C PHE A 54 -14.40 -0.88 0.67
N LEU A 55 -15.52 -0.20 0.50
CA LEU A 55 -15.86 0.50 -0.72
C LEU A 55 -15.72 2.02 -0.52
N SER A 56 -15.17 2.70 -1.52
CA SER A 56 -15.23 4.15 -1.61
C SER A 56 -15.59 4.62 -3.02
N CYS A 57 -16.17 5.79 -3.12
CA CYS A 57 -16.42 6.46 -4.39
C CYS A 57 -15.18 7.22 -4.83
N ARG A 58 -14.62 6.90 -6.01
CA ARG A 58 -13.47 7.64 -6.55
C ARG A 58 -13.81 9.08 -6.94
N SER A 59 -15.07 9.36 -7.26
CA SER A 59 -15.50 10.69 -7.71
C SER A 59 -15.72 11.68 -6.57
N CYS A 60 -16.26 11.24 -5.42
CA CYS A 60 -16.59 12.14 -4.31
C CYS A 60 -15.95 11.75 -2.97
N GLY A 61 -15.18 10.68 -2.92
CA GLY A 61 -14.50 10.23 -1.70
C GLY A 61 -15.40 9.53 -0.67
N ARG A 62 -16.74 9.43 -0.90
CA ARG A 62 -17.63 8.76 0.05
C ARG A 62 -17.16 7.34 0.34
N VAL A 63 -17.03 7.01 1.63
CA VAL A 63 -16.85 5.64 2.14
C VAL A 63 -18.23 5.08 2.53
N TRP A 64 -18.47 3.79 2.27
CA TRP A 64 -19.66 3.10 2.75
C TRP A 64 -19.49 2.73 4.22
N SER A 65 -20.19 3.45 5.09
CA SER A 65 -20.15 3.28 6.54
C SER A 65 -21.43 2.61 7.06
N CYS A 66 -21.30 1.89 8.15
CA CYS A 66 -22.44 1.29 8.84
C CYS A 66 -23.35 2.38 9.43
N PRO A 67 -24.67 2.35 9.20
CA PRO A 67 -25.57 3.35 9.75
C PRO A 67 -25.71 3.30 11.27
N HIS A 68 -25.26 2.22 11.93
CA HIS A 68 -25.41 2.00 13.37
C HIS A 68 -24.10 2.17 14.14
N CYS A 69 -22.94 2.01 13.49
CA CYS A 69 -21.64 1.95 14.17
C CYS A 69 -20.64 2.98 13.66
N ASP A 70 -20.97 3.72 12.61
CA ASP A 70 -20.11 4.71 11.94
C ASP A 70 -18.72 4.15 11.53
N VAL A 71 -18.65 2.83 11.28
CA VAL A 71 -17.45 2.14 10.80
C VAL A 71 -17.60 1.78 9.33
N ALA A 72 -16.51 1.70 8.59
CA ALA A 72 -16.55 1.24 7.20
C ALA A 72 -17.12 -0.19 7.11
N LEU A 73 -18.05 -0.38 6.15
CA LEU A 73 -18.57 -1.71 5.82
C LEU A 73 -17.53 -2.51 5.04
N VAL A 74 -17.41 -3.78 5.39
CA VAL A 74 -16.48 -4.73 4.75
C VAL A 74 -17.16 -5.43 3.58
N LEU A 75 -16.53 -5.41 2.40
CA LEU A 75 -17.04 -6.09 1.20
C LEU A 75 -16.72 -7.58 1.26
N HIS A 76 -17.76 -8.41 1.21
CA HIS A 76 -17.68 -9.86 1.03
C HIS A 76 -17.81 -10.18 -0.46
N ARG A 77 -16.66 -10.41 -1.13
CA ARG A 77 -16.58 -10.51 -2.60
C ARG A 77 -17.35 -11.71 -3.16
N GLY A 78 -17.30 -12.86 -2.48
CA GLY A 78 -17.97 -14.08 -2.92
C GLY A 78 -19.49 -13.98 -2.91
N ASP A 79 -20.02 -13.18 -1.99
CA ASP A 79 -21.44 -13.12 -1.68
C ASP A 79 -22.13 -11.84 -2.16
N GLY A 80 -21.39 -10.88 -2.69
CA GLY A 80 -21.93 -9.65 -3.29
C GLY A 80 -22.55 -8.66 -2.31
N TYR A 81 -22.21 -8.73 -1.02
CA TYR A 81 -22.72 -7.82 0.01
C TYR A 81 -21.60 -7.10 0.78
N VAL A 82 -21.95 -6.04 1.48
CA VAL A 82 -21.12 -5.37 2.48
C VAL A 82 -21.68 -5.61 3.87
N ALA A 83 -20.82 -5.80 4.87
CA ALA A 83 -21.21 -6.09 6.24
C ALA A 83 -20.43 -5.27 7.27
N CYS A 84 -21.09 -4.96 8.38
CA CYS A 84 -20.49 -4.42 9.58
C CYS A 84 -20.08 -5.57 10.51
N HIS A 85 -18.80 -5.69 10.82
CA HIS A 85 -18.29 -6.70 11.76
C HIS A 85 -18.53 -6.36 13.24
N HIS A 86 -19.06 -5.14 13.54
CA HIS A 86 -19.43 -4.75 14.90
C HIS A 86 -20.86 -5.18 15.26
N CYS A 87 -21.85 -4.84 14.42
CA CYS A 87 -23.27 -5.10 14.74
C CYS A 87 -23.94 -6.13 13.83
N GLY A 88 -23.20 -6.66 12.85
CA GLY A 88 -23.74 -7.63 11.89
C GLY A 88 -24.64 -7.04 10.81
N HIS A 89 -24.81 -5.70 10.74
CA HIS A 89 -25.56 -5.07 9.66
C HIS A 89 -25.02 -5.49 8.29
N ARG A 90 -25.93 -5.81 7.35
CA ARG A 90 -25.57 -6.23 5.99
C ARG A 90 -26.46 -5.51 4.97
N GLU A 91 -25.85 -5.15 3.84
CA GLU A 91 -26.57 -4.61 2.69
C GLU A 91 -25.93 -5.08 1.37
N PRO A 92 -26.64 -5.09 0.24
CA PRO A 92 -26.06 -5.42 -1.06
C PRO A 92 -24.89 -4.49 -1.40
N ALA A 93 -23.85 -5.03 -2.04
CA ALA A 93 -22.73 -4.20 -2.49
C ALA A 93 -23.23 -3.18 -3.53
N PRO A 94 -23.02 -1.88 -3.32
CA PRO A 94 -23.55 -0.84 -4.17
C PRO A 94 -22.89 -0.84 -5.55
N ALA A 95 -23.68 -0.76 -6.60
CA ALA A 95 -23.21 -0.57 -7.97
C ALA A 95 -22.94 0.90 -8.31
N ARG A 96 -23.54 1.82 -7.57
CA ARG A 96 -23.42 3.29 -7.76
C ARG A 96 -23.27 3.98 -6.42
N CYS A 97 -22.62 5.15 -6.46
CA CYS A 97 -22.52 6.01 -5.29
C CYS A 97 -23.87 6.67 -4.97
N GLY A 98 -24.41 6.45 -3.78
CA GLY A 98 -25.63 7.09 -3.33
C GLY A 98 -25.51 8.61 -3.10
N ASN A 99 -24.30 9.18 -3.13
CA ASN A 99 -24.07 10.61 -2.96
C ASN A 99 -23.94 11.36 -4.30
N CYS A 100 -23.20 10.81 -5.28
CA CYS A 100 -22.93 11.49 -6.55
C CYS A 100 -23.34 10.66 -7.78
N SER A 101 -24.05 9.55 -7.59
CA SER A 101 -24.53 8.64 -8.64
C SER A 101 -23.44 8.04 -9.55
N SER A 102 -22.18 8.29 -9.27
CA SER A 102 -21.06 7.74 -10.03
C SER A 102 -21.00 6.21 -9.91
N THR A 103 -20.69 5.55 -11.02
CA THR A 103 -20.39 4.11 -11.06
C THR A 103 -18.93 3.80 -10.68
N SER A 104 -18.12 4.83 -10.46
CA SER A 104 -16.70 4.68 -10.10
C SER A 104 -16.53 4.30 -8.62
N VAL A 105 -17.04 3.11 -8.27
CA VAL A 105 -16.90 2.53 -6.93
C VAL A 105 -15.59 1.79 -6.84
N ALA A 106 -14.66 2.31 -6.04
CA ALA A 106 -13.39 1.66 -5.77
C ALA A 106 -13.58 0.61 -4.69
N ARG A 107 -13.06 -0.58 -4.97
CA ARG A 107 -12.93 -1.67 -4.01
C ARG A 107 -11.52 -1.59 -3.42
N HIS A 108 -11.42 -1.19 -2.16
CA HIS A 108 -10.16 -1.24 -1.43
C HIS A 108 -9.98 -2.64 -0.87
N GLY A 109 -8.80 -3.19 -0.95
CA GLY A 109 -8.57 -4.54 -0.44
C GLY A 109 -7.77 -5.47 -1.36
N ALA A 110 -7.44 -5.06 -2.57
CA ALA A 110 -6.47 -5.77 -3.39
C ALA A 110 -5.06 -5.39 -2.89
N GLY A 111 -4.40 -6.36 -2.23
CA GLY A 111 -3.22 -6.17 -1.43
C GLY A 111 -1.94 -5.79 -2.18
N THR A 112 -0.85 -6.06 -1.49
CA THR A 112 0.54 -6.00 -1.95
C THR A 112 0.75 -6.69 -3.30
N GLU A 113 0.00 -7.75 -3.59
CA GLU A 113 0.04 -8.46 -4.87
C GLU A 113 -0.40 -7.59 -6.06
N ARG A 114 -1.54 -6.90 -5.94
CA ARG A 114 -1.97 -5.97 -6.98
C ARG A 114 -0.99 -4.81 -7.16
N LEU A 115 -0.51 -4.26 -6.04
CA LEU A 115 0.50 -3.21 -6.08
C LEU A 115 1.79 -3.72 -6.73
N GLN A 116 2.20 -4.95 -6.45
CA GLN A 116 3.34 -5.57 -7.11
C GLN A 116 3.14 -5.63 -8.62
N HIS A 117 1.97 -6.06 -9.09
CA HIS A 117 1.67 -6.08 -10.52
C HIS A 117 1.64 -4.67 -11.14
N GLU A 118 1.06 -3.70 -10.45
CA GLU A 118 1.03 -2.31 -10.91
C GLU A 118 2.45 -1.71 -10.97
N LEU A 119 3.28 -1.98 -9.97
CA LEU A 119 4.67 -1.52 -9.96
C LEU A 119 5.52 -2.27 -10.99
N ALA A 120 5.30 -3.58 -11.18
CA ALA A 120 5.99 -4.34 -12.21
C ALA A 120 5.74 -3.75 -13.60
N SER A 121 4.51 -3.36 -13.91
CA SER A 121 4.18 -2.75 -15.20
C SER A 121 4.88 -1.39 -15.45
N VAL A 122 5.32 -0.71 -14.39
CA VAL A 122 5.98 0.61 -14.45
C VAL A 122 7.50 0.50 -14.33
N LEU A 123 7.98 -0.44 -13.51
CA LEU A 123 9.38 -0.51 -13.09
C LEU A 123 10.12 -1.73 -13.63
N ASP A 124 9.41 -2.79 -14.04
CA ASP A 124 10.03 -4.06 -14.38
C ASP A 124 10.59 -4.04 -15.79
N ASP A 125 11.92 -3.89 -15.87
CA ASP A 125 12.72 -4.16 -17.06
C ASP A 125 13.65 -5.37 -16.85
N GLY A 126 13.37 -6.18 -15.82
CA GLY A 126 14.19 -7.30 -15.38
C GLY A 126 15.49 -6.91 -14.66
N ARG A 127 15.76 -5.60 -14.50
CA ARG A 127 16.97 -5.07 -13.84
C ARG A 127 16.70 -4.31 -12.55
N PHE A 128 15.44 -4.06 -12.21
CA PHE A 128 15.01 -3.36 -11.00
C PHE A 128 14.08 -4.27 -10.18
N PRO A 129 14.63 -5.09 -9.26
CA PRO A 129 13.88 -6.12 -8.58
C PRO A 129 12.82 -5.55 -7.64
N ILE A 130 11.67 -6.23 -7.56
CA ILE A 130 10.58 -5.95 -6.64
C ILE A 130 10.58 -7.00 -5.53
N PHE A 131 10.79 -6.56 -4.31
CA PHE A 131 10.74 -7.40 -3.11
C PHE A 131 9.40 -7.22 -2.42
N ARG A 132 8.69 -8.32 -2.14
CA ARG A 132 7.38 -8.27 -1.47
C ARG A 132 7.47 -8.87 -0.08
N LEU A 133 6.98 -8.11 0.90
CA LEU A 133 6.91 -8.50 2.30
C LEU A 133 5.48 -8.38 2.80
N ASP A 134 4.76 -9.49 2.85
CA ASP A 134 3.43 -9.59 3.44
C ASP A 134 3.25 -10.92 4.18
N ALA A 135 2.18 -11.03 4.96
CA ALA A 135 1.89 -12.22 5.74
C ALA A 135 1.64 -13.47 4.89
N ASP A 136 1.18 -13.30 3.65
CA ASP A 136 0.86 -14.42 2.75
C ASP A 136 2.15 -15.06 2.23
N VAL A 137 3.17 -14.26 1.90
CA VAL A 137 4.50 -14.76 1.49
C VAL A 137 5.18 -15.54 2.62
N VAL A 138 4.93 -15.14 3.87
CA VAL A 138 5.44 -15.83 5.06
C VAL A 138 4.73 -17.17 5.27
N GLY A 139 3.41 -17.23 5.00
CA GLY A 139 2.58 -18.42 5.19
C GLY A 139 2.81 -19.53 4.16
N GLU A 140 3.03 -19.21 2.89
CA GLU A 140 3.21 -20.20 1.82
C GLU A 140 4.52 -21.01 1.94
N ARG A 141 5.53 -20.52 2.65
CA ARG A 141 6.81 -21.21 2.86
C ARG A 141 6.86 -22.09 4.12
N LEU A 142 5.80 -22.10 4.93
CA LEU A 142 5.67 -22.99 6.08
C LEU A 142 5.13 -24.39 5.71
N ALA A 143 4.85 -24.66 4.42
CA ALA A 143 4.60 -26.02 3.97
C ALA A 143 5.93 -26.83 4.00
N PRO A 144 5.98 -27.98 4.67
CA PRO A 144 7.22 -28.74 4.86
C PRO A 144 7.62 -29.49 3.60
N SER A 145 8.35 -28.83 2.73
CA SER A 145 9.02 -29.49 1.60
C SER A 145 10.40 -28.87 1.39
N GLY A 146 11.38 -29.45 2.11
CA GLY A 146 12.81 -29.33 1.82
C GLY A 146 13.60 -28.37 2.73
N GLY A 147 14.25 -28.92 3.76
CA GLY A 147 15.60 -28.66 4.22
C GLY A 147 16.10 -27.22 4.39
N GLY A 148 15.26 -26.28 4.81
CA GLY A 148 15.70 -24.93 5.17
C GLY A 148 15.85 -24.82 6.69
N ASP A 149 16.83 -24.03 7.13
CA ASP A 149 17.08 -23.73 8.55
C ASP A 149 15.80 -23.20 9.21
N PRO A 150 15.34 -23.75 10.35
CA PRO A 150 14.13 -23.29 11.05
C PRO A 150 14.19 -21.84 11.54
N GLN A 151 15.33 -21.17 11.45
CA GLN A 151 15.55 -19.77 11.81
C GLN A 151 15.36 -18.79 10.63
N ASP A 152 15.13 -19.26 9.42
CA ASP A 152 14.87 -18.40 8.28
C ASP A 152 13.37 -18.12 8.18
N ASP A 153 12.88 -17.23 9.05
CA ASP A 153 11.54 -16.66 8.90
C ASP A 153 11.48 -15.96 7.53
N GLY A 154 10.51 -16.27 6.70
CA GLY A 154 10.42 -15.76 5.33
C GLY A 154 10.52 -14.23 5.25
N VAL A 155 10.26 -13.49 6.34
CA VAL A 155 10.42 -12.05 6.50
C VAL A 155 11.90 -11.67 6.46
N GLY A 156 12.73 -12.30 7.30
CA GLY A 156 14.18 -12.02 7.37
C GLY A 156 14.87 -12.28 6.05
N ALA A 157 14.50 -13.35 5.35
CA ALA A 157 15.08 -13.67 4.04
C ALA A 157 14.81 -12.58 3.00
N VAL A 158 13.58 -12.06 2.93
CA VAL A 158 13.23 -10.98 1.98
C VAL A 158 13.98 -9.70 2.32
N LEU A 159 14.07 -9.36 3.60
CA LEU A 159 14.78 -8.16 4.06
C LEU A 159 16.29 -8.25 3.75
N ARG A 160 16.94 -9.36 4.08
CA ARG A 160 18.36 -9.58 3.73
C ARG A 160 18.62 -9.51 2.22
N ARG A 161 17.74 -10.06 1.40
CA ARG A 161 17.85 -9.96 -0.06
C ARG A 161 17.71 -8.53 -0.55
N PHE A 162 16.80 -7.74 0.03
CA PHE A 162 16.65 -6.33 -0.30
C PHE A 162 17.86 -5.52 0.17
N GLU A 163 18.39 -5.78 1.37
CA GLU A 163 19.60 -5.13 1.88
C GLU A 163 20.82 -5.41 1.01
N ALA A 164 20.97 -6.65 0.56
CA ALA A 164 22.10 -7.09 -0.28
C ALA A 164 21.97 -6.65 -1.76
N ALA A 165 20.81 -6.22 -2.20
CA ALA A 165 20.60 -5.76 -3.59
C ALA A 165 21.19 -4.37 -3.79
N ASP A 166 21.75 -4.10 -4.98
CA ASP A 166 22.28 -2.78 -5.36
C ASP A 166 21.15 -1.76 -5.62
N CYS A 167 19.99 -2.22 -6.06
CA CYS A 167 18.82 -1.39 -6.35
C CYS A 167 17.54 -2.19 -6.22
N GLY A 168 16.40 -1.52 -6.18
CA GLY A 168 15.08 -2.18 -6.19
C GLY A 168 14.04 -1.50 -5.31
N VAL A 169 12.85 -2.07 -5.28
CA VAL A 169 11.76 -1.59 -4.43
C VAL A 169 11.27 -2.68 -3.48
N LEU A 170 11.18 -2.34 -2.21
CA LEU A 170 10.57 -3.18 -1.18
C LEU A 170 9.11 -2.74 -0.99
N ILE A 171 8.18 -3.66 -1.24
CA ILE A 171 6.75 -3.46 -1.03
C ILE A 171 6.34 -4.21 0.23
N GLY A 172 5.60 -3.56 1.11
CA GLY A 172 5.08 -4.26 2.28
C GLY A 172 4.03 -3.47 3.04
N THR A 173 3.58 -4.07 4.13
CA THR A 173 2.71 -3.45 5.11
C THR A 173 3.53 -2.85 6.25
N GLN A 174 2.90 -2.48 7.35
CA GLN A 174 3.57 -1.90 8.54
C GLN A 174 4.72 -2.75 9.10
N MET A 175 4.84 -4.02 8.71
CA MET A 175 5.96 -4.89 9.13
C MET A 175 7.31 -4.37 8.62
N VAL A 176 7.35 -3.75 7.44
CA VAL A 176 8.57 -3.14 6.87
C VAL A 176 9.08 -1.98 7.73
N ALA A 177 8.17 -1.22 8.36
CA ALA A 177 8.54 -0.07 9.17
C ALA A 177 9.09 -0.44 10.57
N LYS A 178 8.98 -1.70 11.00
CA LYS A 178 9.38 -2.14 12.34
C LYS A 178 10.75 -2.82 12.32
N GLY A 179 11.71 -2.23 13.02
CA GLY A 179 12.92 -2.93 13.45
C GLY A 179 14.10 -2.95 12.45
N HIS A 180 13.94 -2.50 11.21
CA HIS A 180 15.03 -2.46 10.23
C HIS A 180 15.39 -1.03 9.85
N ASP A 181 16.66 -0.73 9.73
CA ASP A 181 17.19 0.54 9.24
C ASP A 181 17.75 0.32 7.83
N PHE A 182 17.34 1.16 6.89
CA PHE A 182 17.74 1.06 5.47
C PHE A 182 18.44 2.35 5.05
N PRO A 183 19.73 2.51 5.37
CA PRO A 183 20.45 3.76 5.17
C PRO A 183 20.59 4.15 3.68
N ASP A 184 20.56 3.19 2.78
CA ASP A 184 20.71 3.34 1.34
C ASP A 184 19.37 3.51 0.57
N VAL A 185 18.26 3.57 1.29
CA VAL A 185 16.96 3.85 0.68
C VAL A 185 16.78 5.34 0.48
N SER A 186 16.57 5.76 -0.77
CA SER A 186 16.43 7.18 -1.15
C SER A 186 14.98 7.66 -1.18
N LEU A 187 14.01 6.75 -1.32
CA LEU A 187 12.58 7.08 -1.42
C LEU A 187 11.72 6.20 -0.52
N GLY A 188 10.92 6.83 0.33
CA GLY A 188 9.86 6.17 1.09
C GLY A 188 8.48 6.66 0.64
N VAL A 189 7.59 5.75 0.31
CA VAL A 189 6.21 6.02 -0.10
C VAL A 189 5.24 5.35 0.86
N VAL A 190 4.28 6.11 1.37
CA VAL A 190 3.14 5.56 2.11
C VAL A 190 1.90 5.68 1.24
N LEU A 191 1.36 4.56 0.80
CA LEU A 191 0.11 4.52 0.05
C LEU A 191 -1.07 4.42 0.99
N ASP A 192 -2.17 5.11 0.65
CA ASP A 192 -3.41 5.15 1.43
C ASP A 192 -3.12 5.53 2.90
N ALA A 193 -2.36 6.63 3.09
CA ALA A 193 -1.90 7.07 4.40
C ALA A 193 -3.06 7.31 5.38
N ASP A 194 -4.22 7.74 4.88
CA ASP A 194 -5.44 7.99 5.62
C ASP A 194 -6.32 6.73 5.83
N ALA A 195 -5.89 5.56 5.37
CA ALA A 195 -6.65 4.32 5.56
C ALA A 195 -6.98 4.06 7.04
N THR A 196 -6.01 4.31 7.91
CA THR A 196 -6.18 4.08 9.35
C THR A 196 -7.17 5.07 9.97
N LEU A 197 -7.25 6.31 9.45
CA LEU A 197 -8.15 7.36 9.96
C LEU A 197 -9.64 7.05 9.72
N ARG A 198 -9.92 6.09 8.83
CA ARG A 198 -11.29 5.65 8.51
C ARG A 198 -11.82 4.58 9.47
N PHE A 199 -11.00 4.14 10.43
CA PHE A 199 -11.42 3.21 11.47
C PHE A 199 -11.75 3.94 12.77
N PRO A 200 -12.71 3.45 13.55
CA PRO A 200 -13.06 4.00 14.85
C PRO A 200 -12.02 3.59 15.92
N ASP A 201 -10.81 4.04 15.73
CA ASP A 201 -9.70 3.84 16.66
C ASP A 201 -9.26 5.23 17.14
N PHE A 202 -9.42 5.52 18.41
CA PHE A 202 -9.04 6.80 19.02
C PHE A 202 -7.54 7.13 18.87
N ARG A 203 -6.71 6.13 18.52
CA ARG A 203 -5.28 6.29 18.20
C ARG A 203 -4.98 6.30 16.70
N ALA A 204 -5.97 6.41 15.85
CA ALA A 204 -5.77 6.34 14.41
C ALA A 204 -4.81 7.41 13.90
N GLU A 205 -4.96 8.64 14.38
CA GLU A 205 -4.10 9.78 14.02
C GLU A 205 -2.67 9.57 14.51
N GLU A 206 -2.49 9.22 15.80
CA GLU A 206 -1.19 8.92 16.40
C GLU A 206 -0.45 7.82 15.63
N ARG A 207 -1.15 6.73 15.30
CA ARG A 207 -0.57 5.61 14.56
C ARG A 207 -0.19 5.97 13.14
N THR A 208 -1.03 6.75 12.46
CA THR A 208 -0.74 7.23 11.10
C THR A 208 0.48 8.13 11.12
N PHE A 209 0.54 9.08 12.06
CA PHE A 209 1.68 9.96 12.23
C PHE A 209 2.97 9.19 12.56
N ALA A 210 2.91 8.25 13.51
CA ALA A 210 4.04 7.41 13.88
C ALA A 210 4.57 6.61 12.69
N LEU A 211 3.69 6.03 11.85
CA LEU A 211 4.07 5.29 10.67
C LEU A 211 4.82 6.15 9.66
N ILE A 212 4.29 7.34 9.35
CA ILE A 212 4.91 8.28 8.42
C ILE A 212 6.26 8.74 8.95
N THR A 213 6.34 9.09 10.23
CA THR A 213 7.57 9.55 10.88
C THR A 213 8.63 8.44 10.93
N GLN A 214 8.22 7.21 11.23
CA GLN A 214 9.12 6.06 11.23
C GLN A 214 9.71 5.81 9.84
N LEU A 215 8.89 5.84 8.79
CA LEU A 215 9.40 5.67 7.42
C LEU A 215 10.31 6.84 7.03
N ALA A 216 9.90 8.09 7.28
CA ALA A 216 10.70 9.27 6.98
C ALA A 216 12.06 9.28 7.70
N GLY A 217 12.11 8.79 8.94
CA GLY A 217 13.34 8.68 9.72
C GLY A 217 14.28 7.56 9.28
N ARG A 218 13.88 6.70 8.36
CA ARG A 218 14.68 5.57 7.86
C ARG A 218 15.21 5.77 6.45
N VAL A 219 14.68 6.76 5.74
CA VAL A 219 15.00 7.07 4.35
C VAL A 219 15.97 8.25 4.28
N GLY A 220 16.97 8.18 3.39
CA GLY A 220 17.86 9.30 3.10
C GLY A 220 19.01 9.53 4.10
N ARG A 221 19.30 8.58 4.98
CA ARG A 221 20.42 8.72 5.95
C ARG A 221 21.80 8.50 5.34
N GLY A 222 21.88 7.90 4.16
CA GLY A 222 23.15 7.59 3.47
C GLY A 222 23.62 8.65 2.48
N VAL A 223 22.83 9.67 2.23
CA VAL A 223 23.24 10.80 1.38
C VAL A 223 23.68 11.92 2.29
N GLU A 224 24.98 12.06 2.48
CA GLU A 224 25.55 13.30 3.03
C GLU A 224 25.09 14.44 2.12
N GLY A 225 24.39 15.42 2.72
CA GLY A 225 23.93 16.62 2.06
C GLY A 225 25.05 17.53 1.62
#